data_60188d2d8b2190b6177e20422ab6fc4d
#
_entry.id   60188d2d8b2190b6177e20422ab6fc4d
#
_cell.length_a   1.000
_cell.length_b   1.000
_cell.length_c   1.000
_cell.angle_alpha   90.00
_cell.angle_beta   90.00
_cell.angle_gamma   90.00
#
_symmetry.space_group_name_H-M   'P 1'
#
loop_
_entity.id
_entity.type
_entity.pdbx_description
1 polymer ?
#
loop_
_entity_poly.entity_id
_entity_poly.type
_entity_poly.pdbx_seq_one_letter_code
_entity_poly.pdbx_strand_id
1 'polypeptide(L)'
;QAMTYQFPEYGLIALGVMFAMIAGGIDLSLVGVANLSAIVCAKILITCAETGMSEPAIAGIIVLCVPVCMIIGTLCGVLNGYLISVLKVPAMLATLGTMQVFAGLGMIITKGKAITGVPEIYVRIGSGKILGFIPTPLCIYIIAVLVCSFLMSKSTYGLRLRMMGTSNKASEFAGQDNRVIITKAHIMGGILASFSGLIMLARMNSARPDFVSSYTMQSILIVVLGGVLPAGGFGTVRGVVLATLILQCFSSGLNMFPS
;
A
#
# COMPACT_ATOMS: atom_id res chain seq x y z
N GLN A 1 18.88 6.86 -11.22
CA GLN A 1 18.47 7.52 -9.96
C GLN A 1 16.94 7.62 -9.84
N ALA A 2 16.16 7.94 -10.92
CA ALA A 2 14.69 8.00 -10.84
C ALA A 2 14.07 6.64 -10.46
N MET A 3 14.63 5.53 -10.88
CA MET A 3 14.13 4.18 -10.60
C MET A 3 14.05 3.89 -9.10
N THR A 4 15.06 4.24 -8.31
CA THR A 4 15.14 3.92 -6.87
C THR A 4 14.13 4.69 -6.01
N TYR A 5 13.52 5.75 -6.55
CA TYR A 5 12.47 6.51 -5.89
C TYR A 5 11.06 6.03 -6.28
N GLN A 6 10.88 5.47 -7.46
CA GLN A 6 9.57 5.08 -7.97
C GLN A 6 9.13 3.69 -7.54
N PHE A 7 9.99 2.68 -7.66
CA PHE A 7 9.58 1.30 -7.45
C PHE A 7 9.12 0.98 -6.01
N PRO A 8 9.59 1.66 -4.93
CA PRO A 8 9.07 1.42 -3.59
C PRO A 8 7.57 1.67 -3.46
N GLU A 9 7.01 2.63 -4.20
CA GLU A 9 5.60 2.99 -4.12
C GLU A 9 4.70 1.83 -4.53
N TYR A 10 4.83 1.36 -5.75
CA TYR A 10 4.02 0.22 -6.20
C TYR A 10 4.49 -1.12 -5.67
N GLY A 11 5.75 -1.23 -5.27
CA GLY A 11 6.25 -2.39 -4.56
C GLY A 11 5.55 -2.62 -3.21
N LEU A 12 5.28 -1.54 -2.46
CA LEU A 12 4.49 -1.61 -1.22
C LEU A 12 3.04 -2.02 -1.49
N ILE A 13 2.40 -1.46 -2.52
CA ILE A 13 1.04 -1.85 -2.92
C ILE A 13 1.03 -3.32 -3.36
N ALA A 14 2.02 -3.76 -4.15
CA ALA A 14 2.15 -5.15 -4.58
C ALA A 14 2.30 -6.11 -3.40
N LEU A 15 3.10 -5.76 -2.37
CA LEU A 15 3.16 -6.56 -1.14
C LEU A 15 1.80 -6.63 -0.45
N GLY A 16 1.02 -5.55 -0.45
CA GLY A 16 -0.35 -5.53 0.07
C GLY A 16 -1.28 -6.45 -0.71
N VAL A 17 -1.28 -6.35 -2.05
CA VAL A 17 -2.05 -7.23 -2.95
C VAL A 17 -1.67 -8.70 -2.75
N MET A 18 -0.38 -8.99 -2.53
CA MET A 18 0.11 -10.35 -2.27
C MET A 18 -0.61 -11.00 -1.07
N PHE A 19 -0.79 -10.27 0.06
CA PHE A 19 -1.51 -10.82 1.21
C PHE A 19 -2.95 -11.18 0.88
N ALA A 20 -3.66 -10.31 0.16
CA ALA A 20 -5.03 -10.56 -0.27
C ALA A 20 -5.11 -11.72 -1.26
N MET A 21 -4.18 -11.82 -2.23
CA MET A 21 -4.15 -12.92 -3.20
C MET A 21 -3.83 -14.27 -2.55
N ILE A 22 -2.89 -14.32 -1.61
CA ILE A 22 -2.62 -15.57 -0.88
C ILE A 22 -3.84 -16.00 -0.05
N ALA A 23 -4.67 -15.05 0.42
CA ALA A 23 -5.95 -15.36 1.06
C ALA A 23 -7.03 -15.90 0.11
N GLY A 24 -6.79 -15.87 -1.20
CA GLY A 24 -7.74 -16.33 -2.23
C GLY A 24 -8.64 -15.23 -2.77
N GLY A 25 -8.22 -13.95 -2.70
CA GLY A 25 -8.94 -12.81 -3.25
C GLY A 25 -7.99 -11.75 -3.81
N ILE A 26 -8.50 -10.85 -4.66
CA ILE A 26 -7.74 -9.72 -5.17
C ILE A 26 -8.27 -8.45 -4.48
N ASP A 27 -7.38 -7.66 -3.88
CA ASP A 27 -7.72 -6.36 -3.30
C ASP A 27 -7.36 -5.24 -4.28
N LEU A 28 -8.40 -4.65 -4.86
CA LEU A 28 -8.28 -3.55 -5.81
C LEU A 28 -8.33 -2.17 -5.13
N SER A 29 -8.71 -2.13 -3.86
CA SER A 29 -8.92 -0.87 -3.13
C SER A 29 -7.63 -0.20 -2.64
N LEU A 30 -6.50 -0.91 -2.63
CA LEU A 30 -5.26 -0.46 -2.01
C LEU A 30 -4.74 0.86 -2.57
N VAL A 31 -4.90 1.11 -3.88
CA VAL A 31 -4.55 2.42 -4.47
C VAL A 31 -5.47 3.52 -3.95
N GLY A 32 -6.77 3.22 -3.77
CA GLY A 32 -7.71 4.15 -3.13
C GLY A 32 -7.31 4.49 -1.70
N VAL A 33 -6.86 3.48 -0.93
CA VAL A 33 -6.35 3.65 0.44
C VAL A 33 -5.07 4.51 0.45
N ALA A 34 -4.15 4.27 -0.49
CA ALA A 34 -2.93 5.06 -0.64
C ALA A 34 -3.25 6.53 -0.93
N ASN A 35 -4.14 6.80 -1.89
CA ASN A 35 -4.57 8.15 -2.24
C ASN A 35 -5.27 8.83 -1.07
N LEU A 36 -6.19 8.16 -0.39
CA LEU A 36 -6.89 8.71 0.77
C LEU A 36 -5.92 9.07 1.90
N SER A 37 -4.96 8.19 2.21
CA SER A 37 -3.92 8.45 3.21
C SER A 37 -3.04 9.63 2.83
N ALA A 38 -2.64 9.74 1.56
CA ALA A 38 -1.87 10.87 1.03
C ALA A 38 -2.65 12.19 1.14
N ILE A 39 -3.95 12.18 0.81
CA ILE A 39 -4.83 13.36 0.89
C ILE A 39 -4.97 13.85 2.32
N VAL A 40 -5.23 12.94 3.27
CA VAL A 40 -5.38 13.31 4.69
C VAL A 40 -4.06 13.86 5.24
N CYS A 41 -2.93 13.20 4.94
CA CYS A 41 -1.61 13.69 5.34
C CYS A 41 -1.31 15.08 4.74
N ALA A 42 -1.53 15.27 3.44
CA ALA A 42 -1.33 16.56 2.77
C ALA A 42 -2.17 17.67 3.41
N LYS A 43 -3.45 17.38 3.70
CA LYS A 43 -4.36 18.34 4.32
C LYS A 43 -3.88 18.76 5.71
N ILE A 44 -3.45 17.80 6.55
CA ILE A 44 -2.89 18.09 7.87
C ILE A 44 -1.64 18.97 7.75
N LEU A 45 -0.69 18.58 6.90
CA LEU A 45 0.58 19.28 6.75
C LEU A 45 0.41 20.72 6.25
N ILE A 46 -0.47 20.94 5.26
CA ILE A 46 -0.72 22.27 4.71
C ILE A 46 -1.44 23.15 5.75
N THR A 47 -2.48 22.63 6.40
CA THR A 47 -3.19 23.38 7.45
C THR A 47 -2.23 23.81 8.57
N CYS A 48 -1.32 22.93 9.00
CA CYS A 48 -0.32 23.25 10.02
C CYS A 48 0.74 24.27 9.52
N ALA A 49 1.12 24.19 8.24
CA ALA A 49 2.04 25.17 7.65
C ALA A 49 1.41 26.58 7.54
N GLU A 50 0.13 26.66 7.17
CA GLU A 50 -0.64 27.92 7.10
C GLU A 50 -0.80 28.60 8.46
N THR A 51 -0.76 27.86 9.57
CA THR A 51 -0.78 28.42 10.93
C THR A 51 0.55 29.04 11.38
N GLY A 52 1.57 29.07 10.53
CA GLY A 52 2.86 29.70 10.82
C GLY A 52 3.72 28.93 11.84
N MET A 53 3.53 27.62 11.95
CA MET A 53 4.31 26.78 12.86
C MET A 53 5.79 26.75 12.49
N SER A 54 6.65 26.63 13.52
CA SER A 54 8.09 26.49 13.33
C SER A 54 8.47 25.17 12.64
N GLU A 55 9.60 25.15 11.93
CA GLU A 55 10.08 23.92 11.26
C GLU A 55 10.16 22.67 12.18
N PRO A 56 10.63 22.77 13.44
CA PRO A 56 10.65 21.63 14.35
C PRO A 56 9.24 21.12 14.69
N ALA A 57 8.25 22.01 14.80
CA ALA A 57 6.86 21.62 15.04
C ALA A 57 6.29 20.87 13.83
N ILE A 58 6.56 21.33 12.61
CA ILE A 58 6.17 20.65 11.37
C ILE A 58 6.82 19.26 11.29
N ALA A 59 8.09 19.12 11.68
CA ALA A 59 8.76 17.82 11.74
C ALA A 59 8.06 16.86 12.72
N GLY A 60 7.62 17.35 13.88
CA GLY A 60 6.82 16.56 14.82
C GLY A 60 5.48 16.08 14.23
N ILE A 61 4.81 16.95 13.47
CA ILE A 61 3.55 16.61 12.78
C ILE A 61 3.79 15.56 11.69
N ILE A 62 4.90 15.62 10.96
CA ILE A 62 5.27 14.61 9.96
C ILE A 62 5.36 13.23 10.62
N VAL A 63 6.01 13.12 11.78
CA VAL A 63 6.09 11.87 12.54
C VAL A 63 4.69 11.41 12.97
N LEU A 64 3.81 12.34 13.34
CA LEU A 64 2.43 12.04 13.74
C LEU A 64 1.53 11.64 12.57
N CYS A 65 1.82 12.10 11.35
CA CYS A 65 1.11 11.66 10.15
C CYS A 65 1.29 10.16 9.86
N VAL A 66 2.42 9.57 10.24
CA VAL A 66 2.66 8.13 10.01
C VAL A 66 1.61 7.27 10.73
N PRO A 67 1.44 7.33 12.06
CA PRO A 67 0.42 6.55 12.75
C PRO A 67 -1.01 6.91 12.30
N VAL A 68 -1.30 8.16 11.97
CA VAL A 68 -2.61 8.56 11.42
C VAL A 68 -2.90 7.82 10.12
N CYS A 69 -1.96 7.79 9.18
CA CYS A 69 -2.12 7.06 7.92
C CYS A 69 -2.21 5.55 8.14
N MET A 70 -1.45 4.99 9.09
CA MET A 70 -1.57 3.58 9.45
C MET A 70 -2.98 3.24 10.01
N ILE A 71 -3.57 4.14 10.81
CA ILE A 71 -4.94 3.97 11.31
C ILE A 71 -5.93 3.99 10.14
N ILE A 72 -5.79 4.92 9.19
CA ILE A 72 -6.65 4.98 8.00
C ILE A 72 -6.54 3.66 7.22
N GLY A 73 -5.32 3.19 6.92
CA GLY A 73 -5.11 1.92 6.21
C GLY A 73 -5.68 0.72 6.98
N THR A 74 -5.53 0.72 8.30
CA THR A 74 -6.11 -0.32 9.17
C THR A 74 -7.64 -0.32 9.10
N LEU A 75 -8.28 0.84 9.23
CA LEU A 75 -9.74 0.98 9.16
C LEU A 75 -10.29 0.54 7.80
N CYS A 76 -9.64 0.97 6.71
CA CYS A 76 -9.99 0.54 5.35
C CYS A 76 -9.83 -0.99 5.19
N GLY A 77 -8.73 -1.54 5.73
CA GLY A 77 -8.49 -2.99 5.71
C GLY A 77 -9.49 -3.78 6.56
N VAL A 78 -9.89 -3.27 7.72
CA VAL A 78 -10.94 -3.87 8.56
C VAL A 78 -12.27 -3.86 7.82
N LEU A 79 -12.63 -2.76 7.16
CA LEU A 79 -13.86 -2.66 6.37
C LEU A 79 -13.88 -3.72 5.27
N ASN A 80 -12.83 -3.83 4.46
CA ASN A 80 -12.71 -4.85 3.42
C ASN A 80 -12.75 -6.27 4.00
N GLY A 81 -11.96 -6.50 5.06
CA GLY A 81 -11.96 -7.77 5.75
C GLY A 81 -13.34 -8.17 6.27
N TYR A 82 -14.11 -7.24 6.83
CA TYR A 82 -15.47 -7.46 7.29
C TYR A 82 -16.42 -7.82 6.14
N LEU A 83 -16.42 -7.04 5.05
CA LEU A 83 -17.26 -7.29 3.88
C LEU A 83 -17.02 -8.69 3.29
N ILE A 84 -15.75 -9.09 3.20
CA ILE A 84 -15.36 -10.36 2.58
C ILE A 84 -15.57 -11.53 3.54
N SER A 85 -15.14 -11.41 4.79
CA SER A 85 -15.11 -12.54 5.72
C SER A 85 -16.43 -12.78 6.44
N VAL A 86 -17.17 -11.72 6.77
CA VAL A 86 -18.43 -11.80 7.53
C VAL A 86 -19.63 -11.77 6.59
N LEU A 87 -19.70 -10.76 5.71
CA LEU A 87 -20.83 -10.63 4.75
C LEU A 87 -20.68 -11.55 3.53
N LYS A 88 -19.52 -12.26 3.41
CA LYS A 88 -19.26 -13.22 2.33
C LYS A 88 -19.36 -12.62 0.92
N VAL A 89 -19.10 -11.32 0.79
CA VAL A 89 -19.06 -10.65 -0.51
C VAL A 89 -17.79 -11.10 -1.24
N PRO A 90 -17.86 -11.45 -2.54
CA PRO A 90 -16.66 -11.78 -3.32
C PRO A 90 -15.62 -10.66 -3.25
N ALA A 91 -14.34 -11.01 -2.99
CA ALA A 91 -13.28 -10.05 -2.68
C ALA A 91 -13.14 -8.95 -3.76
N MET A 92 -13.18 -9.33 -5.04
CA MET A 92 -13.08 -8.36 -6.14
C MET A 92 -14.23 -7.35 -6.13
N LEU A 93 -15.46 -7.78 -5.89
CA LEU A 93 -16.62 -6.89 -5.85
C LEU A 93 -16.58 -5.97 -4.63
N ALA A 94 -16.25 -6.51 -3.45
CA ALA A 94 -16.11 -5.72 -2.24
C ALA A 94 -15.05 -4.63 -2.40
N THR A 95 -13.87 -5.00 -2.90
CA THR A 95 -12.73 -4.07 -3.02
C THR A 95 -12.87 -3.08 -4.17
N LEU A 96 -13.57 -3.42 -5.25
CA LEU A 96 -13.96 -2.45 -6.28
C LEU A 96 -14.94 -1.42 -5.72
N GLY A 97 -15.95 -1.86 -4.96
CA GLY A 97 -16.91 -0.96 -4.32
C GLY A 97 -16.23 -0.02 -3.32
N THR A 98 -15.39 -0.56 -2.43
CA THR A 98 -14.69 0.24 -1.43
C THR A 98 -13.63 1.16 -2.05
N MET A 99 -13.00 0.79 -3.17
CA MET A 99 -12.11 1.67 -3.93
C MET A 99 -12.84 2.96 -4.33
N GLN A 100 -14.06 2.84 -4.85
CA GLN A 100 -14.87 4.00 -5.23
C GLN A 100 -15.30 4.84 -4.01
N VAL A 101 -15.62 4.18 -2.89
CA VAL A 101 -15.92 4.88 -1.62
C VAL A 101 -14.71 5.68 -1.15
N PHE A 102 -13.50 5.09 -1.15
CA PHE A 102 -12.29 5.79 -0.73
C PHE A 102 -11.92 6.93 -1.68
N ALA A 103 -12.08 6.74 -3.00
CA ALA A 103 -11.91 7.81 -3.98
C ALA A 103 -12.93 8.94 -3.77
N GLY A 104 -14.19 8.61 -3.52
CA GLY A 104 -15.26 9.57 -3.20
C GLY A 104 -14.97 10.37 -1.93
N LEU A 105 -14.51 9.72 -0.84
CA LEU A 105 -14.07 10.39 0.37
C LEU A 105 -12.91 11.35 0.10
N GLY A 106 -11.92 10.90 -0.68
CA GLY A 106 -10.82 11.75 -1.13
C GLY A 106 -11.31 12.97 -1.91
N MET A 107 -12.30 12.79 -2.79
CA MET A 107 -12.90 13.86 -3.59
C MET A 107 -13.65 14.89 -2.71
N ILE A 108 -14.36 14.44 -1.68
CA ILE A 108 -15.03 15.31 -0.70
C ILE A 108 -13.99 16.16 0.04
N ILE A 109 -12.92 15.55 0.55
CA ILE A 109 -11.87 16.25 1.31
C ILE A 109 -11.14 17.29 0.43
N THR A 110 -10.85 16.94 -0.82
CA THR A 110 -10.12 17.79 -1.77
C THR A 110 -11.03 18.78 -2.51
N LYS A 111 -12.36 18.65 -2.39
CA LYS A 111 -13.36 19.38 -3.21
C LYS A 111 -13.07 19.25 -4.70
N GLY A 112 -12.60 18.09 -5.14
CA GLY A 112 -12.27 17.77 -6.53
C GLY A 112 -10.98 18.43 -7.06
N LYS A 113 -10.23 19.15 -6.25
CA LYS A 113 -8.98 19.82 -6.65
C LYS A 113 -7.76 19.02 -6.16
N ALA A 114 -6.64 19.17 -6.87
CA ALA A 114 -5.37 18.65 -6.36
C ALA A 114 -4.93 19.45 -5.14
N ILE A 115 -4.48 18.76 -4.09
CA ILE A 115 -3.79 19.38 -2.95
C ILE A 115 -2.30 19.40 -3.32
N THR A 116 -1.71 20.61 -3.43
CA THR A 116 -0.30 20.82 -3.80
C THR A 116 0.36 21.75 -2.80
N GLY A 117 1.70 21.76 -2.77
CA GLY A 117 2.47 22.67 -1.90
C GLY A 117 2.61 22.16 -0.47
N VAL A 118 2.93 20.87 -0.30
CA VAL A 118 3.29 20.31 1.00
C VAL A 118 4.60 20.96 1.49
N PRO A 119 4.80 21.16 2.81
CA PRO A 119 6.01 21.79 3.35
C PRO A 119 7.29 21.14 2.81
N GLU A 120 8.29 21.99 2.44
CA GLU A 120 9.56 21.50 1.87
C GLU A 120 10.27 20.48 2.74
N ILE A 121 10.16 20.59 4.06
CA ILE A 121 10.77 19.64 5.00
C ILE A 121 10.23 18.24 4.78
N TYR A 122 8.93 18.06 4.45
CA TYR A 122 8.35 16.76 4.13
C TYR A 122 8.90 16.20 2.81
N VAL A 123 8.97 17.05 1.79
CA VAL A 123 9.55 16.67 0.48
C VAL A 123 11.04 16.31 0.64
N ARG A 124 11.79 17.05 1.42
CA ARG A 124 13.21 16.75 1.73
C ARG A 124 13.36 15.41 2.45
N ILE A 125 12.51 15.08 3.41
CA ILE A 125 12.54 13.80 4.11
C ILE A 125 12.21 12.66 3.14
N GLY A 126 11.14 12.81 2.33
CA GLY A 126 10.68 11.79 1.41
C GLY A 126 11.55 11.60 0.18
N SER A 127 12.20 12.66 -0.32
CA SER A 127 13.16 12.60 -1.43
C SER A 127 14.63 12.57 -0.97
N GLY A 128 14.87 12.65 0.33
CA GLY A 128 16.18 12.66 0.95
C GLY A 128 16.96 11.36 0.76
N LYS A 129 18.25 11.44 1.04
CA LYS A 129 19.15 10.26 1.04
C LYS A 129 19.66 10.01 2.45
N ILE A 130 19.42 8.83 2.96
CA ILE A 130 20.00 8.35 4.22
C ILE A 130 21.45 7.92 3.92
N LEU A 131 22.39 8.33 4.78
CA LEU A 131 23.84 8.08 4.59
C LEU A 131 24.39 8.63 3.25
N GLY A 132 23.73 9.62 2.64
CA GLY A 132 24.21 10.28 1.42
C GLY A 132 23.94 9.55 0.10
N PHE A 133 23.57 8.26 0.10
CA PHE A 133 23.39 7.49 -1.13
C PHE A 133 22.11 6.63 -1.18
N ILE A 134 21.46 6.28 -0.06
CA ILE A 134 20.25 5.44 -0.05
C ILE A 134 19.00 6.33 0.04
N PRO A 135 18.09 6.29 -0.96
CA PRO A 135 16.83 7.02 -0.89
C PRO A 135 15.95 6.58 0.28
N THR A 136 15.33 7.52 0.99
CA THR A 136 14.41 7.23 2.11
C THR A 136 13.28 6.26 1.72
N PRO A 137 12.61 6.40 0.55
CA PRO A 137 11.59 5.45 0.11
C PRO A 137 12.09 4.00 0.02
N LEU A 138 13.34 3.83 -0.44
CA LEU A 138 13.96 2.52 -0.54
C LEU A 138 14.17 1.87 0.83
N CYS A 139 14.59 2.65 1.84
CA CYS A 139 14.72 2.14 3.21
C CYS A 139 13.39 1.67 3.77
N ILE A 140 12.32 2.46 3.58
CA ILE A 140 10.97 2.09 4.01
C ILE A 140 10.54 0.78 3.34
N TYR A 141 10.77 0.66 2.03
CA TYR A 141 10.46 -0.55 1.28
C TYR A 141 11.24 -1.77 1.78
N ILE A 142 12.54 -1.64 2.02
CA ILE A 142 13.38 -2.74 2.54
C ILE A 142 12.84 -3.20 3.90
N ILE A 143 12.52 -2.26 4.81
CA ILE A 143 11.95 -2.59 6.11
C ILE A 143 10.62 -3.34 5.93
N ALA A 144 9.72 -2.85 5.06
CA ALA A 144 8.46 -3.52 4.76
C ALA A 144 8.66 -4.93 4.21
N VAL A 145 9.62 -5.12 3.28
CA VAL A 145 9.97 -6.44 2.73
C VAL A 145 10.47 -7.39 3.83
N LEU A 146 11.33 -6.92 4.73
CA LEU A 146 11.84 -7.73 5.85
C LEU A 146 10.69 -8.14 6.80
N VAL A 147 9.81 -7.20 7.16
CA VAL A 147 8.64 -7.48 8.01
C VAL A 147 7.70 -8.47 7.33
N CYS A 148 7.35 -8.24 6.06
CA CYS A 148 6.49 -9.14 5.29
C CYS A 148 7.12 -10.53 5.12
N SER A 149 8.43 -10.60 4.86
CA SER A 149 9.16 -11.85 4.75
C SER A 149 9.16 -12.64 6.06
N PHE A 150 9.38 -11.96 7.18
CA PHE A 150 9.30 -12.57 8.51
C PHE A 150 7.88 -13.07 8.81
N LEU A 151 6.85 -12.26 8.56
CA LEU A 151 5.45 -12.63 8.76
C LEU A 151 5.05 -13.83 7.91
N MET A 152 5.49 -13.89 6.65
CA MET A 152 5.11 -14.98 5.73
C MET A 152 5.91 -16.27 5.93
N SER A 153 7.18 -16.19 6.38
CA SER A 153 8.05 -17.37 6.45
C SER A 153 8.28 -17.90 7.86
N LYS A 154 8.19 -17.07 8.89
CA LYS A 154 8.53 -17.42 10.28
C LYS A 154 7.35 -17.34 11.25
N SER A 155 6.24 -16.68 10.88
CA SER A 155 5.09 -16.58 11.79
C SER A 155 4.03 -17.66 11.54
N THR A 156 3.30 -18.01 12.58
CA THR A 156 2.12 -18.89 12.49
C THR A 156 1.02 -18.31 11.61
N TYR A 157 0.95 -16.99 11.49
CA TYR A 157 0.01 -16.29 10.63
C TYR A 157 0.25 -16.61 9.15
N GLY A 158 1.51 -16.54 8.67
CA GLY A 158 1.84 -16.84 7.27
C GLY A 158 1.50 -18.29 6.90
N LEU A 159 1.71 -19.25 7.81
CA LEU A 159 1.32 -20.64 7.61
C LEU A 159 -0.21 -20.77 7.49
N ARG A 160 -0.95 -20.20 8.44
CA ARG A 160 -2.43 -20.21 8.46
C ARG A 160 -3.03 -19.57 7.22
N LEU A 161 -2.46 -18.43 6.78
CA LEU A 161 -2.90 -17.73 5.57
C LEU A 161 -2.78 -18.61 4.32
N ARG A 162 -1.65 -19.31 4.16
CA ARG A 162 -1.44 -20.24 3.03
C ARG A 162 -2.38 -21.45 3.09
N MET A 163 -2.54 -22.04 4.27
CA MET A 163 -3.47 -23.18 4.47
C MET A 163 -4.90 -22.79 4.10
N MET A 164 -5.37 -21.64 4.60
CA MET A 164 -6.68 -21.10 4.30
C MET A 164 -6.84 -20.82 2.80
N GLY A 165 -5.84 -20.19 2.17
CA GLY A 165 -5.87 -19.88 0.74
C GLY A 165 -5.91 -21.12 -0.15
N THR A 166 -5.32 -22.23 0.29
CA THR A 166 -5.40 -23.51 -0.45
C THR A 166 -6.78 -24.14 -0.33
N SER A 167 -7.40 -24.14 0.86
CA SER A 167 -8.74 -24.66 1.08
C SER A 167 -9.38 -24.04 2.33
N ASN A 168 -10.36 -23.17 2.11
CA ASN A 168 -11.14 -22.56 3.18
C ASN A 168 -11.82 -23.60 4.09
N LYS A 169 -12.37 -24.68 3.49
CA LYS A 169 -13.04 -25.75 4.23
C LYS A 169 -12.06 -26.52 5.10
N ALA A 170 -10.91 -26.92 4.54
CA ALA A 170 -9.90 -27.64 5.29
C ALA A 170 -9.35 -26.81 6.47
N SER A 171 -9.19 -25.50 6.27
CA SER A 171 -8.78 -24.56 7.32
C SER A 171 -9.80 -24.48 8.47
N GLU A 172 -11.10 -24.44 8.15
CA GLU A 172 -12.17 -24.45 9.16
C GLU A 172 -12.21 -25.78 9.93
N PHE A 173 -12.08 -26.91 9.25
CA PHE A 173 -11.99 -28.23 9.91
C PHE A 173 -10.75 -28.36 10.81
N ALA A 174 -9.66 -27.67 10.49
CA ALA A 174 -8.48 -27.57 11.34
C ALA A 174 -8.66 -26.60 12.53
N GLY A 175 -9.87 -26.06 12.74
CA GLY A 175 -10.19 -25.16 13.85
C GLY A 175 -9.67 -23.72 13.68
N GLN A 176 -9.36 -23.28 12.45
CA GLN A 176 -8.90 -21.92 12.21
C GLN A 176 -10.08 -20.97 11.97
N ASP A 177 -9.99 -19.77 12.55
CA ASP A 177 -10.94 -18.70 12.26
C ASP A 177 -10.52 -17.96 10.98
N ASN A 178 -11.10 -18.37 9.85
CA ASN A 178 -10.82 -17.79 8.54
C ASN A 178 -11.21 -16.32 8.48
N ARG A 179 -12.18 -15.84 9.28
CA ARG A 179 -12.60 -14.43 9.31
C ARG A 179 -11.45 -13.54 9.80
N VAL A 180 -10.82 -13.95 10.88
CA VAL A 180 -9.68 -13.24 11.45
C VAL A 180 -8.48 -13.24 10.49
N ILE A 181 -8.23 -14.36 9.81
CA ILE A 181 -7.10 -14.48 8.87
C ILE A 181 -7.31 -13.54 7.67
N ILE A 182 -8.49 -13.53 7.05
CA ILE A 182 -8.83 -12.66 5.92
C ILE A 182 -8.74 -11.18 6.35
N THR A 183 -9.34 -10.82 7.48
CA THR A 183 -9.32 -9.44 7.97
C THR A 183 -7.89 -8.96 8.21
N LYS A 184 -7.03 -9.78 8.82
CA LYS A 184 -5.60 -9.45 9.00
C LYS A 184 -4.86 -9.27 7.68
N ALA A 185 -5.17 -10.07 6.65
CA ALA A 185 -4.56 -9.91 5.32
C ALA A 185 -4.88 -8.54 4.71
N HIS A 186 -6.14 -8.10 4.78
CA HIS A 186 -6.55 -6.79 4.28
C HIS A 186 -6.04 -5.62 5.14
N ILE A 187 -5.91 -5.79 6.46
CA ILE A 187 -5.27 -4.81 7.35
C ILE A 187 -3.80 -4.61 6.95
N MET A 188 -3.05 -5.70 6.75
CA MET A 188 -1.66 -5.61 6.30
C MET A 188 -1.55 -4.92 4.95
N GLY A 189 -2.44 -5.24 4.01
CA GLY A 189 -2.54 -4.55 2.73
C GLY A 189 -2.79 -3.05 2.89
N GLY A 190 -3.77 -2.67 3.70
CA GLY A 190 -4.12 -1.27 3.96
C GLY A 190 -2.98 -0.46 4.59
N ILE A 191 -2.26 -1.04 5.55
CA ILE A 191 -1.09 -0.40 6.17
C ILE A 191 0.02 -0.18 5.12
N LEU A 192 0.33 -1.19 4.31
CA LEU A 192 1.34 -1.07 3.26
C LEU A 192 0.95 -0.03 2.20
N ALA A 193 -0.33 0.00 1.83
CA ALA A 193 -0.88 1.01 0.93
C ALA A 193 -0.76 2.43 1.50
N SER A 194 -1.00 2.62 2.80
CA SER A 194 -0.82 3.92 3.47
C SER A 194 0.62 4.41 3.42
N PHE A 195 1.60 3.52 3.65
CA PHE A 195 3.01 3.87 3.48
C PHE A 195 3.34 4.25 2.03
N SER A 196 2.77 3.53 1.05
CA SER A 196 2.91 3.90 -0.35
C SER A 196 2.38 5.31 -0.63
N GLY A 197 1.20 5.65 -0.08
CA GLY A 197 0.61 6.98 -0.19
C GLY A 197 1.49 8.09 0.40
N LEU A 198 2.12 7.86 1.56
CA LEU A 198 3.06 8.81 2.17
C LEU A 198 4.29 9.04 1.28
N ILE A 199 4.88 7.99 0.73
CA ILE A 199 6.04 8.10 -0.17
C ILE A 199 5.64 8.85 -1.45
N MET A 200 4.50 8.51 -2.01
CA MET A 200 3.97 9.12 -3.22
C MET A 200 3.73 10.63 -3.03
N LEU A 201 3.13 11.03 -1.90
CA LEU A 201 2.92 12.43 -1.54
C LEU A 201 4.25 13.20 -1.46
N ALA A 202 5.26 12.61 -0.82
CA ALA A 202 6.57 13.24 -0.67
C ALA A 202 7.29 13.42 -2.03
N ARG A 203 7.15 12.46 -2.94
CA ARG A 203 7.78 12.51 -4.26
C ARG A 203 7.07 13.45 -5.24
N MET A 204 5.73 13.39 -5.26
CA MET A 204 4.93 14.15 -6.23
C MET A 204 4.59 15.57 -5.75
N ASN A 205 4.79 15.87 -4.45
CA ASN A 205 4.36 17.12 -3.82
C ASN A 205 2.90 17.48 -4.12
N SER A 206 2.08 16.44 -4.33
CA SER A 206 0.68 16.58 -4.73
C SER A 206 -0.11 15.35 -4.31
N ALA A 207 -1.37 15.55 -3.89
CA ALA A 207 -2.32 14.49 -3.61
C ALA A 207 -3.64 14.71 -4.37
N ARG A 208 -4.15 13.63 -5.00
CA ARG A 208 -5.40 13.63 -5.78
C ARG A 208 -6.14 12.32 -5.57
N PRO A 209 -7.49 12.30 -5.63
CA PRO A 209 -8.27 11.08 -5.44
C PRO A 209 -8.04 10.01 -6.53
N ASP A 210 -7.73 10.45 -7.74
CA ASP A 210 -7.55 9.63 -8.95
C ASP A 210 -6.08 9.37 -9.29
N PHE A 211 -5.16 9.73 -8.37
CA PHE A 211 -3.73 9.62 -8.62
C PHE A 211 -3.31 8.16 -8.80
N VAL A 212 -2.44 7.93 -9.79
CA VAL A 212 -1.82 6.61 -10.07
C VAL A 212 -2.79 5.42 -10.12
N SER A 213 -3.99 5.61 -10.68
CA SER A 213 -4.95 4.50 -10.87
C SER A 213 -4.35 3.32 -11.64
N SER A 214 -3.37 3.57 -12.51
CA SER A 214 -2.59 2.55 -13.22
C SER A 214 -1.81 1.61 -12.28
N TYR A 215 -1.48 2.04 -11.06
CA TYR A 215 -0.74 1.20 -10.10
C TYR A 215 -1.56 -0.02 -9.65
N THR A 216 -2.89 0.04 -9.74
CA THR A 216 -3.75 -1.12 -9.43
C THR A 216 -3.40 -2.28 -10.36
N MET A 217 -3.38 -2.04 -11.68
CA MET A 217 -3.05 -3.08 -12.65
C MET A 217 -1.58 -3.49 -12.59
N GLN A 218 -0.68 -2.53 -12.39
CA GLN A 218 0.76 -2.82 -12.26
C GLN A 218 1.05 -3.66 -11.02
N SER A 219 0.42 -3.38 -9.87
CA SER A 219 0.64 -4.16 -8.65
C SER A 219 0.13 -5.60 -8.78
N ILE A 220 -1.03 -5.82 -9.43
CA ILE A 220 -1.53 -7.15 -9.72
C ILE A 220 -0.57 -7.90 -10.65
N LEU A 221 -0.11 -7.24 -11.74
CA LEU A 221 0.84 -7.82 -12.67
C LEU A 221 2.14 -8.25 -11.95
N ILE A 222 2.68 -7.40 -11.09
CA ILE A 222 3.87 -7.70 -10.27
C ILE A 222 3.64 -8.95 -9.43
N VAL A 223 2.50 -9.04 -8.74
CA VAL A 223 2.21 -10.13 -7.81
C VAL A 223 2.06 -11.45 -8.56
N VAL A 224 1.36 -11.45 -9.70
CA VAL A 224 1.19 -12.62 -10.55
C VAL A 224 2.53 -13.04 -11.17
N LEU A 225 3.31 -12.09 -11.69
CA LEU A 225 4.65 -12.34 -12.22
C LEU A 225 5.60 -12.87 -11.13
N GLY A 226 5.40 -12.43 -9.88
CA GLY A 226 6.12 -12.91 -8.69
C GLY A 226 5.74 -14.32 -8.26
N GLY A 227 4.85 -15.01 -9.00
CA GLY A 227 4.45 -16.40 -8.74
C GLY A 227 3.41 -16.55 -7.63
N VAL A 228 2.65 -15.52 -7.32
CA VAL A 228 1.50 -15.61 -6.42
C VAL A 228 0.27 -16.04 -7.20
N LEU A 229 -0.40 -17.10 -6.75
CA LEU A 229 -1.58 -17.60 -7.42
C LEU A 229 -2.83 -16.80 -7.00
N PRO A 230 -3.62 -16.29 -7.97
CA PRO A 230 -4.89 -15.62 -7.67
C PRO A 230 -5.92 -16.52 -6.97
N ALA A 231 -5.80 -17.84 -7.14
CA ALA A 231 -6.64 -18.83 -6.47
C ALA A 231 -6.32 -19.00 -4.98
N GLY A 232 -5.21 -18.42 -4.50
CA GLY A 232 -4.77 -18.45 -3.11
C GLY A 232 -3.77 -19.56 -2.77
N GLY A 233 -3.27 -19.52 -1.55
CA GLY A 233 -2.42 -20.55 -0.93
C GLY A 233 -0.93 -20.48 -1.27
N PHE A 234 -0.57 -19.97 -2.43
CA PHE A 234 0.81 -19.95 -2.91
C PHE A 234 1.30 -18.53 -3.21
N GLY A 235 2.52 -18.26 -2.79
CA GLY A 235 3.19 -16.99 -3.04
C GLY A 235 4.39 -16.78 -2.12
N THR A 236 5.36 -16.00 -2.60
CA THR A 236 6.56 -15.67 -1.82
C THR A 236 6.87 -14.18 -1.92
N VAL A 237 7.29 -13.57 -0.81
CA VAL A 237 7.73 -12.17 -0.79
C VAL A 237 8.92 -11.96 -1.74
N ARG A 238 9.84 -12.93 -1.82
CA ARG A 238 11.01 -12.85 -2.71
C ARG A 238 10.61 -12.76 -4.18
N GLY A 239 9.61 -13.55 -4.59
CA GLY A 239 9.08 -13.52 -5.95
C GLY A 239 8.49 -12.14 -6.30
N VAL A 240 7.68 -11.56 -5.40
CA VAL A 240 7.10 -10.23 -5.60
C VAL A 240 8.18 -9.14 -5.67
N VAL A 241 9.20 -9.20 -4.81
CA VAL A 241 10.32 -8.23 -4.85
C VAL A 241 11.10 -8.31 -6.16
N LEU A 242 11.42 -9.52 -6.63
CA LEU A 242 12.11 -9.72 -7.90
C LEU A 242 11.26 -9.23 -9.08
N ALA A 243 9.97 -9.56 -9.08
CA ALA A 243 9.04 -9.09 -10.11
C ALA A 243 8.92 -7.55 -10.13
N THR A 244 8.90 -6.92 -8.95
CA THR A 244 8.91 -5.44 -8.85
C THR A 244 10.15 -4.85 -9.52
N LEU A 245 11.33 -5.41 -9.25
CA LEU A 245 12.58 -4.95 -9.86
C LEU A 245 12.59 -5.17 -11.38
N ILE A 246 12.15 -6.34 -11.85
CA ILE A 246 12.08 -6.66 -13.29
C ILE A 246 11.15 -5.68 -14.01
N LEU A 247 9.93 -5.46 -13.48
CA LEU A 247 8.97 -4.54 -14.09
C LEU A 247 9.53 -3.11 -14.13
N GLN A 248 10.22 -2.68 -13.07
CA GLN A 248 10.86 -1.36 -13.03
C GLN A 248 11.97 -1.21 -14.06
N CYS A 249 12.83 -2.22 -14.19
CA CYS A 249 13.88 -2.22 -15.21
C CYS A 249 13.27 -2.15 -16.62
N PHE A 250 12.21 -2.92 -16.86
CA PHE A 250 11.53 -2.94 -18.14
C PHE A 250 10.87 -1.59 -18.46
N SER A 251 10.10 -1.03 -17.52
CA SER A 251 9.45 0.27 -17.67
C SER A 251 10.45 1.40 -17.90
N SER A 252 11.57 1.40 -17.17
CA SER A 252 12.61 2.42 -17.35
C SER A 252 13.36 2.24 -18.66
N GLY A 253 13.59 1.01 -19.08
CA GLY A 253 14.19 0.70 -20.37
C GLY A 253 13.33 1.23 -21.53
N LEU A 254 12.02 0.98 -21.50
CA LEU A 254 11.08 1.49 -22.51
C LEU A 254 11.05 3.02 -22.58
N ASN A 255 11.11 3.69 -21.43
CA ASN A 255 11.13 5.16 -21.36
C ASN A 255 12.44 5.79 -21.90
N MET A 256 13.48 5.00 -22.13
CA MET A 256 14.73 5.47 -22.72
C MET A 256 14.73 5.41 -24.26
N PHE A 257 13.79 4.69 -24.87
CA PHE A 257 13.65 4.70 -26.33
C PHE A 257 12.90 5.98 -26.72
N PRO A 258 13.48 6.82 -27.61
CA PRO A 258 12.79 7.98 -28.12
C PRO A 258 11.59 7.52 -28.95
N SER A 259 10.38 7.97 -28.58
CA SER A 259 9.15 7.80 -29.37
C SER A 259 9.11 8.76 -30.54
#